data_74d4f99860a63e880833ef330ffdb62b
#
_entry.id   74d4f99860a63e880833ef330ffdb62b
#
_cell.length_a   1.000
_cell.length_b   1.000
_cell.length_c   1.000
_cell.angle_alpha   90.00
_cell.angle_beta   90.00
_cell.angle_gamma   90.00
#
_symmetry.space_group_name_H-M   'P 1'
#
loop_
_entity.id
_entity.type
_entity.pdbx_description
1 polymer ?
#
loop_
_entity_poly.entity_id
_entity_poly.type
_entity_poly.pdbx_seq_one_letter_code
_entity_poly.pdbx_strand_id
1 'polypeptide(L)'
;AACGLIGFALADSEYADRVIVVTDNLIDFPCVPWQIQGNNVDIVTTMPAIGDASKIVSGTTQITKSPDRLRIAEMTARFVKETGIMHDGFSFQGGAGGTSLSFAIFLMEMMKEEGIKARFVRGGSTQYLTQMLEEGLTDYILDGQTFDLEGVRSMRENPGHVNTSPFTSYNYHGKGNFATMLDCVVLGATEVDVNFNANVVTHSDGYLLHGIGGWQNCLFSKCTILPIPAFRDRIPVIVDEVTTLVGPGELIDVIVTERGIAINPLRDDLLAAVAGSDLPIRSIEEIKAEVDELVGGQPEKPNLGEKVVAAIEWVDGTVIDSVRQVLPRE
;
A
#
# COMPACT_ATOMS: atom_id res chain seq x y z
N ALA A 1 -16.66 18.76 -16.24
CA ALA A 1 -16.42 17.44 -15.75
C ALA A 1 -16.11 17.44 -14.25
N ALA A 2 -15.59 16.34 -13.71
CA ALA A 2 -15.34 16.21 -12.27
C ALA A 2 -13.93 16.66 -11.89
N CYS A 3 -13.77 17.11 -10.66
CA CYS A 3 -12.48 17.46 -10.05
C CYS A 3 -12.36 16.86 -8.65
N GLY A 4 -11.17 16.92 -8.08
CA GLY A 4 -10.82 16.36 -6.77
C GLY A 4 -9.99 15.09 -6.91
N LEU A 5 -9.82 14.35 -5.80
CA LEU A 5 -9.02 13.13 -5.75
C LEU A 5 -9.87 11.94 -6.19
N ILE A 6 -9.88 11.68 -7.47
CA ILE A 6 -10.73 10.67 -8.11
C ILE A 6 -10.07 9.31 -8.29
N GLY A 7 -8.81 9.16 -7.84
CA GLY A 7 -8.09 7.88 -7.93
C GLY A 7 -8.01 7.37 -9.36
N PHE A 8 -8.38 6.11 -9.57
CA PHE A 8 -8.37 5.48 -10.89
C PHE A 8 -9.51 5.93 -11.80
N ALA A 9 -10.53 6.63 -11.29
CA ALA A 9 -11.64 7.12 -12.13
C ALA A 9 -11.19 8.05 -13.26
N LEU A 10 -10.03 8.71 -13.11
CA LEU A 10 -9.43 9.46 -14.21
C LEU A 10 -9.05 8.52 -15.38
N ALA A 11 -8.32 7.44 -15.10
CA ALA A 11 -7.94 6.46 -16.12
C ALA A 11 -9.19 5.76 -16.69
N ASP A 12 -10.12 5.40 -15.83
CA ASP A 12 -11.38 4.78 -16.25
C ASP A 12 -12.15 5.69 -17.22
N SER A 13 -12.16 7.00 -16.99
CA SER A 13 -12.82 7.97 -17.88
C SER A 13 -12.15 8.12 -19.24
N GLU A 14 -10.87 7.75 -19.36
CA GLU A 14 -10.12 7.80 -20.63
C GLU A 14 -10.30 6.53 -21.48
N TYR A 15 -10.61 5.39 -20.84
CA TYR A 15 -10.61 4.09 -21.51
C TYR A 15 -11.97 3.38 -21.51
N ALA A 16 -12.94 3.83 -20.70
CA ALA A 16 -14.27 3.24 -20.70
C ALA A 16 -15.05 3.58 -21.97
N ASP A 17 -15.82 2.63 -22.51
CA ASP A 17 -16.68 2.86 -23.67
C ASP A 17 -17.79 3.88 -23.38
N ARG A 18 -18.20 3.99 -22.11
CA ARG A 18 -19.20 4.97 -21.63
C ARG A 18 -18.85 5.47 -20.25
N VAL A 19 -18.96 6.78 -20.06
CA VAL A 19 -18.72 7.47 -18.81
C VAL A 19 -20.00 8.16 -18.35
N ILE A 20 -20.52 7.71 -17.20
CA ILE A 20 -21.71 8.26 -16.57
C ILE A 20 -21.31 8.93 -15.25
N VAL A 21 -21.55 10.21 -15.16
CA VAL A 21 -21.32 10.98 -13.92
C VAL A 21 -22.63 11.09 -13.16
N VAL A 22 -22.63 10.57 -11.91
CA VAL A 22 -23.73 10.75 -10.96
C VAL A 22 -23.26 11.75 -9.90
N THR A 23 -24.03 12.80 -9.68
CA THR A 23 -23.66 13.87 -8.75
C THR A 23 -24.86 14.40 -7.98
N ASP A 24 -24.66 14.80 -6.74
CA ASP A 24 -25.58 15.63 -5.95
C ASP A 24 -25.17 17.10 -5.93
N ASN A 25 -24.04 17.44 -6.58
CA ASN A 25 -23.52 18.79 -6.67
C ASN A 25 -23.20 19.15 -8.13
N LEU A 26 -24.24 19.45 -8.90
CA LEU A 26 -24.07 19.98 -10.25
C LEU A 26 -23.86 21.50 -10.17
N ILE A 27 -22.73 21.96 -10.67
CA ILE A 27 -22.38 23.39 -10.71
C ILE A 27 -22.39 23.90 -12.14
N ASP A 28 -22.49 25.22 -12.31
CA ASP A 28 -22.41 25.87 -13.61
C ASP A 28 -21.00 25.74 -14.22
N PHE A 29 -20.94 25.74 -15.54
CA PHE A 29 -19.67 25.80 -16.26
C PHE A 29 -19.00 27.18 -16.03
N PRO A 30 -17.64 27.21 -15.81
CA PRO A 30 -16.70 26.12 -15.79
C PRO A 30 -16.55 25.46 -14.41
N CYS A 31 -16.39 24.13 -14.37
CA CYS A 31 -15.93 23.42 -13.18
C CYS A 31 -14.39 23.46 -13.17
N VAL A 32 -13.79 24.32 -12.35
CA VAL A 32 -12.33 24.55 -12.34
C VAL A 32 -11.78 24.37 -10.92
N PRO A 33 -10.69 23.66 -10.76
CA PRO A 33 -9.96 22.82 -11.73
C PRO A 33 -10.72 21.52 -12.03
N TRP A 34 -10.56 20.98 -13.22
CA TRP A 34 -11.13 19.68 -13.57
C TRP A 34 -10.04 18.64 -13.82
N GLN A 35 -10.35 17.38 -13.58
CA GLN A 35 -9.50 16.22 -13.91
C GLN A 35 -10.11 15.40 -15.04
N ILE A 36 -11.40 15.07 -14.95
CA ILE A 36 -12.12 14.39 -16.02
C ILE A 36 -12.54 15.42 -17.05
N GLN A 37 -12.07 15.25 -18.28
CA GLN A 37 -12.42 16.12 -19.39
C GLN A 37 -13.91 15.99 -19.74
N GLY A 38 -14.56 17.11 -20.12
CA GLY A 38 -15.99 17.08 -20.46
C GLY A 38 -16.32 16.27 -21.69
N ASN A 39 -15.38 16.15 -22.64
CA ASN A 39 -15.52 15.31 -23.82
C ASN A 39 -15.43 13.81 -23.57
N ASN A 40 -14.98 13.39 -22.40
CA ASN A 40 -14.96 11.99 -21.99
C ASN A 40 -16.26 11.57 -21.26
N VAL A 41 -17.19 12.50 -21.04
CA VAL A 41 -18.43 12.25 -20.28
C VAL A 41 -19.61 12.13 -21.25
N ASP A 42 -20.27 10.97 -21.27
CA ASP A 42 -21.44 10.70 -22.10
C ASP A 42 -22.72 11.17 -21.45
N ILE A 43 -22.86 10.95 -20.14
CA ILE A 43 -24.10 11.22 -19.40
C ILE A 43 -23.77 11.86 -18.04
N VAL A 44 -24.50 12.92 -17.71
CA VAL A 44 -24.55 13.49 -16.36
C VAL A 44 -25.94 13.34 -15.81
N THR A 45 -26.08 12.78 -14.62
CA THR A 45 -27.34 12.67 -13.90
C THR A 45 -27.20 13.18 -12.49
N THR A 46 -28.26 13.81 -11.98
CA THR A 46 -28.28 14.37 -10.63
C THR A 46 -29.16 13.55 -9.71
N MET A 47 -28.75 13.43 -8.46
CA MET A 47 -29.51 12.79 -7.39
C MET A 47 -29.58 13.74 -6.18
N PRO A 48 -30.57 13.61 -5.29
CA PRO A 48 -30.62 14.43 -4.06
C PRO A 48 -29.45 14.18 -3.12
N ALA A 49 -28.88 12.97 -3.13
CA ALA A 49 -27.65 12.60 -2.44
C ALA A 49 -27.07 11.36 -3.11
N ILE A 50 -25.75 11.33 -3.31
CA ILE A 50 -25.02 10.18 -3.86
C ILE A 50 -24.49 9.25 -2.77
N GLY A 51 -24.57 9.64 -1.51
CA GLY A 51 -24.12 8.85 -0.37
C GLY A 51 -24.09 9.67 0.92
N ASP A 52 -23.53 9.05 1.94
CA ASP A 52 -23.34 9.66 3.26
C ASP A 52 -21.83 9.92 3.47
N ALA A 53 -21.42 11.17 3.41
CA ALA A 53 -20.02 11.58 3.56
C ALA A 53 -19.41 11.18 4.92
N SER A 54 -20.21 11.05 5.98
CA SER A 54 -19.74 10.59 7.28
C SER A 54 -19.21 9.14 7.27
N LYS A 55 -19.50 8.38 6.24
CA LYS A 55 -19.06 7.00 6.04
C LYS A 55 -17.79 6.87 5.16
N ILE A 56 -17.17 7.98 4.76
CA ILE A 56 -15.87 7.99 4.05
C ILE A 56 -14.72 7.58 4.97
N VAL A 57 -14.98 7.08 6.15
CA VAL A 57 -13.97 6.49 7.02
C VAL A 57 -14.19 4.98 7.01
N SER A 58 -13.36 4.26 6.27
CA SER A 58 -13.39 2.81 6.32
C SER A 58 -12.78 2.31 7.63
N GLY A 59 -13.20 1.14 8.12
CA GLY A 59 -12.58 0.49 9.27
C GLY A 59 -11.09 0.16 9.07
N THR A 60 -10.61 0.19 7.81
CA THR A 60 -9.21 -0.04 7.46
C THR A 60 -8.32 1.20 7.63
N THR A 61 -8.90 2.40 7.71
CA THR A 61 -8.17 3.66 7.89
C THR A 61 -8.02 4.08 9.36
N GLN A 62 -8.15 3.16 10.28
CA GLN A 62 -7.92 3.36 11.71
C GLN A 62 -6.60 2.71 12.13
N ILE A 63 -5.89 3.37 13.05
CA ILE A 63 -4.70 2.78 13.67
C ILE A 63 -5.07 1.46 14.34
N THR A 64 -4.13 0.54 14.31
CA THR A 64 -4.32 -0.74 15.01
C THR A 64 -4.31 -0.55 16.52
N LYS A 65 -5.10 -1.37 17.24
CA LYS A 65 -5.06 -1.49 18.70
C LYS A 65 -4.37 -2.77 19.15
N SER A 66 -3.95 -3.62 18.22
CA SER A 66 -3.23 -4.86 18.52
C SER A 66 -1.81 -4.53 18.97
N PRO A 67 -1.36 -4.98 20.16
CA PRO A 67 0.01 -4.76 20.61
C PRO A 67 1.05 -5.30 19.62
N ASP A 68 0.82 -6.48 19.03
CA ASP A 68 1.74 -7.08 18.08
C ASP A 68 1.88 -6.23 16.83
N ARG A 69 0.76 -5.72 16.29
CA ARG A 69 0.78 -4.84 15.11
C ARG A 69 1.38 -3.47 15.41
N LEU A 70 1.21 -2.95 16.63
CA LEU A 70 1.90 -1.72 17.05
C LEU A 70 3.41 -1.95 17.13
N ARG A 71 3.84 -3.10 17.67
CA ARG A 71 5.26 -3.50 17.70
C ARG A 71 5.84 -3.60 16.29
N ILE A 72 5.11 -4.25 15.34
CA ILE A 72 5.53 -4.32 13.94
C ILE A 72 5.70 -2.91 13.36
N ALA A 73 4.74 -2.01 13.59
CA ALA A 73 4.78 -0.65 13.10
C ALA A 73 5.98 0.15 13.65
N GLU A 74 6.23 0.04 14.97
CA GLU A 74 7.39 0.66 15.62
C GLU A 74 8.71 0.12 15.07
N MET A 75 8.85 -1.21 14.97
CA MET A 75 10.05 -1.83 14.41
C MET A 75 10.27 -1.42 12.95
N THR A 76 9.21 -1.25 12.18
CA THR A 76 9.30 -0.75 10.80
C THR A 76 9.83 0.69 10.77
N ALA A 77 9.34 1.57 11.64
CA ALA A 77 9.83 2.94 11.73
C ALA A 77 11.29 3.00 12.19
N ARG A 78 11.65 2.20 13.18
CA ARG A 78 13.04 2.05 13.62
C ARG A 78 13.95 1.52 12.52
N PHE A 79 13.51 0.54 11.76
CA PHE A 79 14.27 0.05 10.61
C PHE A 79 14.54 1.14 9.58
N VAL A 80 13.53 1.94 9.22
CA VAL A 80 13.68 3.08 8.30
C VAL A 80 14.66 4.12 8.85
N LYS A 81 14.68 4.33 10.17
CA LYS A 81 15.66 5.21 10.84
C LYS A 81 17.08 4.62 10.83
N GLU A 82 17.24 3.39 11.32
CA GLU A 82 18.55 2.74 11.50
C GLU A 82 19.27 2.47 10.17
N THR A 83 18.53 2.26 9.08
CA THR A 83 19.12 2.10 7.74
C THR A 83 19.51 3.42 7.08
N GLY A 84 19.21 4.57 7.70
CA GLY A 84 19.47 5.89 7.12
C GLY A 84 18.51 6.25 5.97
N ILE A 85 17.48 5.46 5.71
CA ILE A 85 16.41 5.82 4.77
C ILE A 85 15.70 7.10 5.25
N MET A 86 15.52 7.24 6.56
CA MET A 86 15.02 8.48 7.18
C MET A 86 16.15 9.52 7.25
N HIS A 87 16.30 10.29 6.20
CA HIS A 87 17.24 11.43 6.12
C HIS A 87 16.49 12.69 5.70
N ASP A 88 17.07 13.84 5.90
CA ASP A 88 16.43 15.09 5.49
C ASP A 88 16.16 15.11 3.98
N GLY A 89 14.92 15.38 3.60
CA GLY A 89 14.46 15.33 2.22
C GLY A 89 14.10 13.93 1.69
N PHE A 90 14.01 12.89 2.54
CA PHE A 90 13.54 11.58 2.12
C PHE A 90 12.07 11.59 1.68
N SER A 91 11.61 10.49 1.14
CA SER A 91 10.23 10.31 0.71
C SER A 91 9.72 8.91 1.01
N PHE A 92 8.45 8.79 1.36
CA PHE A 92 7.86 7.48 1.61
C PHE A 92 6.39 7.41 1.20
N GLN A 93 5.91 6.17 1.03
CA GLN A 93 4.50 5.86 0.88
C GLN A 93 4.08 4.86 1.95
N GLY A 94 3.01 5.18 2.67
CA GLY A 94 2.32 4.27 3.57
C GLY A 94 1.07 3.67 2.93
N GLY A 95 0.72 2.45 3.32
CA GLY A 95 -0.58 1.85 3.01
C GLY A 95 -1.69 2.37 3.92
N ALA A 96 -2.95 2.11 3.55
CA ALA A 96 -4.13 2.51 4.33
C ALA A 96 -4.47 1.57 5.49
N GLY A 97 -3.78 0.46 5.65
CA GLY A 97 -4.02 -0.52 6.73
C GLY A 97 -3.55 -0.04 8.09
N GLY A 98 -4.18 -0.53 9.17
CA GLY A 98 -3.93 -0.05 10.54
C GLY A 98 -2.47 -0.13 11.00
N THR A 99 -1.69 -1.12 10.56
CA THR A 99 -0.25 -1.22 10.85
C THR A 99 0.53 -0.14 10.12
N SER A 100 0.23 0.11 8.83
CA SER A 100 0.90 1.16 8.05
C SER A 100 0.56 2.57 8.56
N LEU A 101 -0.66 2.79 9.05
CA LEU A 101 -1.03 4.06 9.68
C LEU A 101 -0.28 4.27 11.02
N SER A 102 -0.14 3.20 11.81
CA SER A 102 0.65 3.25 13.05
C SER A 102 2.13 3.49 12.77
N PHE A 103 2.67 2.89 11.71
CA PHE A 103 4.03 3.18 11.23
C PHE A 103 4.23 4.68 10.94
N ALA A 104 3.28 5.33 10.24
CA ALA A 104 3.37 6.76 9.95
C ALA A 104 3.43 7.61 11.24
N ILE A 105 2.72 7.21 12.31
CA ILE A 105 2.77 7.90 13.61
C ILE A 105 4.15 7.74 14.25
N PHE A 106 4.68 6.53 14.37
CA PHE A 106 6.01 6.30 14.95
C PHE A 106 7.10 7.01 14.14
N LEU A 107 7.00 6.97 12.81
CA LEU A 107 7.94 7.67 11.94
C LEU A 107 7.88 9.19 12.16
N MET A 108 6.68 9.76 12.28
CA MET A 108 6.47 11.18 12.55
C MET A 108 7.10 11.61 13.87
N GLU A 109 6.99 10.79 14.94
CA GLU A 109 7.63 11.06 16.23
C GLU A 109 9.16 11.07 16.09
N MET A 110 9.73 10.06 15.42
CA MET A 110 11.17 9.99 15.17
C MET A 110 11.68 11.15 14.31
N MET A 111 10.91 11.57 13.29
CA MET A 111 11.25 12.75 12.47
C MET A 111 11.29 14.03 13.32
N LYS A 112 10.37 14.20 14.28
CA LYS A 112 10.36 15.34 15.21
C LYS A 112 11.58 15.33 16.12
N GLU A 113 11.92 14.17 16.68
CA GLU A 113 13.07 14.01 17.57
C GLU A 113 14.40 14.30 16.88
N GLU A 114 14.55 13.87 15.62
CA GLU A 114 15.79 14.05 14.83
C GLU A 114 15.82 15.37 14.04
N GLY A 115 14.70 16.11 14.00
CA GLY A 115 14.60 17.34 13.21
C GLY A 115 14.62 17.09 11.70
N ILE A 116 14.17 15.91 11.26
CA ILE A 116 14.16 15.48 9.87
C ILE A 116 12.84 15.85 9.21
N LYS A 117 12.90 16.30 7.96
CA LYS A 117 11.75 16.64 7.14
C LYS A 117 11.73 15.82 5.85
N ALA A 118 10.60 15.24 5.52
CA ALA A 118 10.40 14.59 4.22
C ALA A 118 10.18 15.63 3.12
N ARG A 119 10.69 15.36 1.92
CA ARG A 119 10.41 16.18 0.74
C ARG A 119 8.97 16.01 0.29
N PHE A 120 8.51 14.77 0.23
CA PHE A 120 7.11 14.45 -0.03
C PHE A 120 6.74 13.11 0.58
N VAL A 121 5.48 12.98 0.89
CA VAL A 121 4.85 11.71 1.25
C VAL A 121 3.77 11.39 0.24
N ARG A 122 3.45 10.11 0.09
CA ARG A 122 2.56 9.66 -0.95
C ARG A 122 1.66 8.52 -0.48
N GLY A 123 0.63 8.25 -1.27
CA GLY A 123 -0.33 7.17 -1.10
C GLY A 123 -1.74 7.67 -1.07
N GLY A 124 -2.65 6.91 -0.47
CA GLY A 124 -3.96 7.38 -0.08
C GLY A 124 -3.84 8.24 1.18
N SER A 125 -4.28 9.48 1.11
CA SER A 125 -4.11 10.39 2.24
C SER A 125 -5.12 10.14 3.36
N THR A 126 -4.64 10.34 4.57
CA THR A 126 -5.40 10.26 5.80
C THR A 126 -5.07 11.46 6.69
N GLN A 127 -5.78 11.58 7.80
CA GLN A 127 -5.50 12.59 8.84
C GLN A 127 -4.02 12.62 9.27
N TYR A 128 -3.31 11.49 9.23
CA TYR A 128 -1.91 11.42 9.67
C TYR A 128 -0.95 12.08 8.68
N LEU A 129 -1.15 11.87 7.37
CA LEU A 129 -0.38 12.60 6.36
C LEU A 129 -0.74 14.10 6.35
N THR A 130 -2.01 14.43 6.55
CA THR A 130 -2.45 15.83 6.74
C THR A 130 -1.73 16.49 7.92
N GLN A 131 -1.67 15.79 9.06
CA GLN A 131 -0.94 16.25 10.24
C GLN A 131 0.54 16.47 9.94
N MET A 132 1.21 15.55 9.24
CA MET A 132 2.62 15.72 8.84
C MET A 132 2.83 16.98 8.00
N LEU A 133 1.93 17.28 7.07
CA LEU A 133 2.00 18.48 6.25
C LEU A 133 1.80 19.75 7.09
N GLU A 134 0.78 19.78 7.94
CA GLU A 134 0.42 20.93 8.78
C GLU A 134 1.45 21.22 9.88
N GLU A 135 2.12 20.19 10.37
CA GLU A 135 3.24 20.33 11.33
C GLU A 135 4.58 20.62 10.65
N GLY A 136 4.62 20.70 9.32
CA GLY A 136 5.83 21.02 8.55
C GLY A 136 6.85 19.89 8.46
N LEU A 137 6.44 18.64 8.73
CA LEU A 137 7.28 17.45 8.62
C LEU A 137 7.41 16.94 7.19
N THR A 138 6.61 17.46 6.28
CA THR A 138 6.75 17.23 4.84
C THR A 138 6.43 18.51 4.06
N ASP A 139 7.03 18.66 2.89
CA ASP A 139 6.69 19.79 2.00
C ASP A 139 5.42 19.52 1.20
N TYR A 140 5.18 18.26 0.83
CA TYR A 140 4.07 17.89 -0.05
C TYR A 140 3.47 16.54 0.31
N ILE A 141 2.15 16.46 0.12
CA ILE A 141 1.43 15.19 -0.05
C ILE A 141 1.13 15.02 -1.53
N LEU A 142 1.71 14.00 -2.17
CA LEU A 142 1.40 13.64 -3.56
C LEU A 142 0.33 12.56 -3.55
N ASP A 143 -0.92 12.97 -3.54
CA ASP A 143 -2.05 12.10 -3.29
C ASP A 143 -2.75 11.64 -4.57
N GLY A 144 -3.18 10.39 -4.60
CA GLY A 144 -4.01 9.83 -5.65
C GLY A 144 -5.45 9.60 -5.22
N GLN A 145 -5.68 9.46 -3.91
CA GLN A 145 -7.00 9.21 -3.33
C GLN A 145 -7.03 9.56 -1.84
N THR A 146 -8.06 10.28 -1.40
CA THR A 146 -8.31 10.53 0.02
C THR A 146 -9.13 9.42 0.65
N PHE A 147 -8.74 9.00 1.87
CA PHE A 147 -9.41 7.92 2.60
C PHE A 147 -10.22 8.40 3.82
N ASP A 148 -10.12 9.68 4.18
CA ASP A 148 -10.92 10.26 5.25
C ASP A 148 -11.26 11.73 5.00
N LEU A 149 -12.12 12.31 5.85
CA LEU A 149 -12.59 13.67 5.70
C LEU A 149 -11.49 14.72 5.95
N GLU A 150 -10.46 14.38 6.74
CA GLU A 150 -9.32 15.26 6.97
C GLU A 150 -8.43 15.37 5.72
N GLY A 151 -8.23 14.27 5.00
CA GLY A 151 -7.59 14.29 3.69
C GLY A 151 -8.36 15.15 2.69
N VAL A 152 -9.70 15.06 2.67
CA VAL A 152 -10.56 15.91 1.82
C VAL A 152 -10.43 17.37 2.21
N ARG A 153 -10.44 17.69 3.51
CA ARG A 153 -10.25 19.06 4.01
C ARG A 153 -8.87 19.60 3.60
N SER A 154 -7.84 18.83 3.86
CA SER A 154 -6.46 19.19 3.53
C SER A 154 -6.26 19.47 2.05
N MET A 155 -6.81 18.63 1.17
CA MET A 155 -6.76 18.84 -0.28
C MET A 155 -7.35 20.18 -0.71
N ARG A 156 -8.39 20.63 -0.03
CA ARG A 156 -9.04 21.93 -0.30
C ARG A 156 -8.24 23.13 0.26
N GLU A 157 -7.60 22.95 1.42
CA GLU A 157 -7.08 24.05 2.23
C GLU A 157 -5.55 24.19 2.17
N ASN A 158 -4.83 23.10 1.95
CA ASN A 158 -3.38 23.04 1.98
C ASN A 158 -2.77 23.03 0.57
N PRO A 159 -2.07 24.08 0.12
CA PRO A 159 -1.44 24.13 -1.21
C PRO A 159 -0.39 23.02 -1.44
N GLY A 160 0.21 22.49 -0.38
CA GLY A 160 1.16 21.38 -0.43
C GLY A 160 0.49 20.01 -0.61
N HIS A 161 -0.85 19.93 -0.48
CA HIS A 161 -1.60 18.71 -0.75
C HIS A 161 -1.99 18.65 -2.23
N VAL A 162 -1.19 17.94 -3.01
CA VAL A 162 -1.26 17.95 -4.46
C VAL A 162 -1.93 16.68 -4.97
N ASN A 163 -2.95 16.86 -5.79
CA ASN A 163 -3.58 15.77 -6.51
C ASN A 163 -2.68 15.23 -7.61
N THR A 164 -2.53 13.92 -7.67
CA THR A 164 -1.73 13.24 -8.69
C THR A 164 -2.57 12.23 -9.47
N SER A 165 -2.22 12.05 -10.72
CA SER A 165 -2.88 11.11 -11.63
C SER A 165 -2.25 9.73 -11.55
N PRO A 166 -3.01 8.63 -11.72
CA PRO A 166 -2.45 7.30 -11.92
C PRO A 166 -1.45 7.24 -13.08
N PHE A 167 -1.63 8.06 -14.11
CA PHE A 167 -0.70 8.14 -15.25
C PHE A 167 0.70 8.64 -14.87
N THR A 168 0.81 9.48 -13.85
CA THR A 168 2.10 9.97 -13.35
C THR A 168 2.60 9.17 -12.15
N SER A 169 1.69 8.55 -11.41
CA SER A 169 1.99 7.86 -10.17
C SER A 169 2.41 6.41 -10.36
N TYR A 170 1.74 5.71 -11.29
CA TYR A 170 1.81 4.27 -11.45
C TYR A 170 2.17 3.83 -12.88
N ASN A 171 2.37 4.76 -13.80
CA ASN A 171 2.76 4.41 -15.15
C ASN A 171 4.22 3.98 -15.19
N TYR A 172 4.47 2.68 -15.12
CA TYR A 172 5.81 2.09 -15.14
C TYR A 172 6.64 2.55 -16.36
N HIS A 173 6.01 2.67 -17.52
CA HIS A 173 6.67 3.12 -18.75
C HIS A 173 6.76 4.64 -18.89
N GLY A 174 6.12 5.37 -17.97
CA GLY A 174 6.12 6.83 -18.00
C GLY A 174 7.39 7.44 -17.43
N LYS A 175 7.87 8.49 -18.08
CA LYS A 175 8.95 9.32 -17.52
C LYS A 175 8.42 10.08 -16.30
N GLY A 176 9.15 10.02 -15.20
CA GLY A 176 8.77 10.71 -13.95
C GLY A 176 7.71 10.00 -13.13
N ASN A 177 7.66 8.68 -13.20
CA ASN A 177 6.84 7.86 -12.30
C ASN A 177 7.24 8.10 -10.84
N PHE A 178 6.31 8.58 -10.02
CA PHE A 178 6.59 8.94 -8.63
C PHE A 178 6.93 7.74 -7.75
N ALA A 179 6.42 6.55 -8.05
CA ALA A 179 6.72 5.36 -7.27
C ALA A 179 8.23 5.04 -7.29
N THR A 180 8.91 5.28 -8.41
CA THR A 180 10.36 5.06 -8.53
C THR A 180 11.20 6.11 -7.81
N MET A 181 10.61 7.20 -7.36
CA MET A 181 11.28 8.28 -6.63
C MET A 181 11.20 8.09 -5.11
N LEU A 182 10.39 7.15 -4.64
CA LEU A 182 10.22 6.87 -3.21
C LEU A 182 11.48 6.22 -2.62
N ASP A 183 11.93 6.72 -1.48
CA ASP A 183 13.01 6.11 -0.72
C ASP A 183 12.54 4.82 -0.04
N CYS A 184 11.29 4.79 0.43
CA CYS A 184 10.68 3.54 0.84
C CYS A 184 9.16 3.51 0.62
N VAL A 185 8.63 2.29 0.54
CA VAL A 185 7.20 2.01 0.54
C VAL A 185 6.88 0.95 1.60
N VAL A 186 5.77 1.16 2.30
CA VAL A 186 5.29 0.27 3.35
C VAL A 186 3.94 -0.29 2.92
N LEU A 187 3.89 -1.57 2.62
CA LEU A 187 2.74 -2.25 2.01
C LEU A 187 2.30 -3.47 2.82
N GLY A 188 1.03 -3.83 2.74
CA GLY A 188 0.52 -5.08 3.32
C GLY A 188 0.67 -6.26 2.36
N ALA A 189 0.61 -7.48 2.91
CA ALA A 189 0.47 -8.73 2.15
C ALA A 189 -0.43 -9.71 2.91
N THR A 190 -1.04 -10.66 2.19
CA THR A 190 -1.79 -11.77 2.78
C THR A 190 -0.88 -12.93 3.13
N GLU A 191 0.11 -13.21 2.28
CA GLU A 191 1.15 -14.21 2.45
C GLU A 191 2.47 -13.69 1.87
N VAL A 192 3.57 -14.21 2.39
CA VAL A 192 4.91 -14.12 1.80
C VAL A 192 5.56 -15.49 1.87
N ASP A 193 6.47 -15.82 0.96
CA ASP A 193 7.21 -17.07 1.05
C ASP A 193 8.69 -16.85 1.37
N VAL A 194 9.41 -17.95 1.56
CA VAL A 194 10.84 -17.94 1.89
C VAL A 194 11.74 -17.30 0.82
N ASN A 195 11.22 -17.13 -0.39
CA ASN A 195 11.87 -16.43 -1.48
C ASN A 195 11.43 -14.94 -1.57
N PHE A 196 10.75 -14.44 -0.54
CA PHE A 196 10.18 -13.10 -0.49
C PHE A 196 9.06 -12.82 -1.49
N ASN A 197 8.59 -13.81 -2.26
CA ASN A 197 7.39 -13.62 -3.07
C ASN A 197 6.20 -13.24 -2.20
N ALA A 198 5.31 -12.39 -2.71
CA ALA A 198 4.15 -11.93 -1.96
C ALA A 198 2.84 -12.14 -2.70
N ASN A 199 1.82 -12.46 -1.92
CA ASN A 199 0.42 -12.53 -2.29
C ASN A 199 -0.35 -11.39 -1.59
N VAL A 200 -1.21 -10.69 -2.34
CA VAL A 200 -2.13 -9.67 -1.80
C VAL A 200 -3.55 -9.85 -2.32
N VAL A 201 -3.79 -10.81 -3.19
CA VAL A 201 -5.02 -10.96 -3.97
C VAL A 201 -5.91 -12.07 -3.45
N THR A 202 -5.33 -13.13 -2.91
CA THR A 202 -6.09 -14.25 -2.36
C THR A 202 -5.79 -14.47 -0.88
N HIS A 203 -6.69 -15.15 -0.20
CA HIS A 203 -6.41 -15.77 1.09
C HIS A 203 -5.64 -17.09 0.87
N SER A 204 -5.12 -17.68 1.96
CA SER A 204 -4.42 -18.98 1.95
C SER A 204 -5.31 -20.15 1.50
N ASP A 205 -6.63 -20.00 1.54
CA ASP A 205 -7.61 -20.96 1.05
C ASP A 205 -7.90 -20.81 -0.46
N GLY A 206 -7.24 -19.88 -1.14
CA GLY A 206 -7.36 -19.62 -2.57
C GLY A 206 -8.51 -18.71 -2.99
N TYR A 207 -9.36 -18.27 -2.06
CA TYR A 207 -10.44 -17.35 -2.38
C TYR A 207 -9.93 -15.94 -2.65
N LEU A 208 -10.48 -15.33 -3.70
CA LEU A 208 -10.16 -13.95 -4.09
C LEU A 208 -10.59 -12.97 -2.99
N LEU A 209 -9.66 -12.14 -2.55
CA LEU A 209 -9.88 -11.11 -1.54
C LEU A 209 -10.20 -9.76 -2.18
N HIS A 210 -9.32 -9.25 -3.03
CA HIS A 210 -9.46 -7.97 -3.73
C HIS A 210 -8.49 -7.89 -4.91
N GLY A 211 -8.59 -6.81 -5.70
CA GLY A 211 -7.64 -6.55 -6.78
C GLY A 211 -6.31 -5.97 -6.28
N ILE A 212 -5.34 -5.90 -7.18
CA ILE A 212 -3.97 -5.46 -6.91
C ILE A 212 -3.91 -3.94 -6.66
N GLY A 213 -4.70 -3.15 -7.38
CA GLY A 213 -4.58 -1.68 -7.37
C GLY A 213 -3.20 -1.22 -7.83
N GLY A 214 -2.62 -0.25 -7.14
CA GLY A 214 -1.27 0.26 -7.41
C GLY A 214 -0.15 -0.48 -6.67
N TRP A 215 -0.42 -1.62 -6.04
CA TRP A 215 0.54 -2.32 -5.17
C TRP A 215 1.81 -2.73 -5.91
N GLN A 216 1.69 -3.39 -7.07
CA GLN A 216 2.84 -3.80 -7.89
C GLN A 216 3.70 -2.61 -8.34
N ASN A 217 3.05 -1.48 -8.68
CA ASN A 217 3.78 -0.29 -9.13
C ASN A 217 4.66 0.32 -8.03
N CYS A 218 4.26 0.13 -6.77
CA CYS A 218 5.00 0.62 -5.61
C CYS A 218 6.27 -0.20 -5.34
N LEU A 219 6.36 -1.45 -5.81
CA LEU A 219 7.54 -2.30 -5.65
C LEU A 219 8.79 -1.76 -6.36
N PHE A 220 8.65 -0.76 -7.23
CA PHE A 220 9.76 -0.08 -7.88
C PHE A 220 10.33 1.09 -7.06
N SER A 221 9.94 1.24 -5.80
CA SER A 221 10.61 2.13 -4.84
C SER A 221 12.01 1.64 -4.50
N LYS A 222 12.84 2.49 -3.89
CA LYS A 222 14.21 2.11 -3.50
C LYS A 222 14.26 1.05 -2.39
N CYS A 223 13.21 0.99 -1.56
CA CYS A 223 13.06 -0.02 -0.51
C CYS A 223 11.59 -0.37 -0.31
N THR A 224 11.25 -1.64 -0.50
CA THR A 224 9.91 -2.19 -0.26
C THR A 224 9.88 -2.93 1.06
N ILE A 225 9.02 -2.50 1.98
CA ILE A 225 8.88 -3.07 3.33
C ILE A 225 7.46 -3.62 3.50
N LEU A 226 7.35 -4.87 3.92
CA LEU A 226 6.07 -5.53 4.24
C LEU A 226 5.94 -5.73 5.76
N PRO A 227 5.29 -4.81 6.50
CA PRO A 227 4.95 -5.01 7.91
C PRO A 227 3.70 -5.88 8.01
N ILE A 228 3.89 -7.14 8.30
CA ILE A 228 2.84 -8.17 8.35
C ILE A 228 2.91 -8.96 9.66
N PRO A 229 1.77 -9.41 10.23
CA PRO A 229 1.84 -10.34 11.34
C PRO A 229 2.43 -11.67 10.88
N ALA A 230 3.19 -12.34 11.74
CA ALA A 230 3.77 -13.63 11.40
C ALA A 230 2.70 -14.73 11.20
N PHE A 231 1.54 -14.57 11.84
CA PHE A 231 0.35 -15.42 11.64
C PHE A 231 -0.94 -14.64 11.89
N ARG A 232 -2.05 -15.12 11.34
CA ARG A 232 -3.41 -14.62 11.59
C ARG A 232 -4.26 -15.75 12.13
N ASP A 233 -4.82 -15.57 13.33
CA ASP A 233 -5.43 -16.64 14.12
C ASP A 233 -4.42 -17.79 14.34
N ARG A 234 -4.48 -18.85 13.59
CA ARG A 234 -3.51 -19.95 13.61
C ARG A 234 -2.96 -20.26 12.20
N ILE A 235 -3.08 -19.33 11.29
CA ILE A 235 -2.62 -19.48 9.91
C ILE A 235 -1.33 -18.68 9.76
N PRO A 236 -0.19 -19.32 9.48
CA PRO A 236 1.07 -18.64 9.22
C PRO A 236 0.94 -17.75 7.98
N VAL A 237 1.60 -16.59 8.01
CA VAL A 237 1.66 -15.65 6.88
C VAL A 237 2.94 -15.86 6.07
N ILE A 238 3.99 -16.41 6.73
CA ILE A 238 5.20 -16.83 6.03
C ILE A 238 5.02 -18.30 5.66
N VAL A 239 4.94 -18.58 4.36
CA VAL A 239 4.64 -19.92 3.81
C VAL A 239 5.82 -20.48 3.02
N ASP A 240 5.75 -21.74 2.60
CA ASP A 240 6.79 -22.33 1.73
C ASP A 240 6.73 -21.74 0.32
N GLU A 241 5.51 -21.51 -0.17
CA GLU A 241 5.20 -20.95 -1.49
C GLU A 241 3.85 -20.23 -1.41
N VAL A 242 3.77 -18.99 -1.88
CA VAL A 242 2.53 -18.21 -1.88
C VAL A 242 1.45 -18.88 -2.72
N THR A 243 0.19 -18.78 -2.27
CA THR A 243 -0.97 -19.32 -2.98
C THR A 243 -1.17 -18.66 -4.35
N THR A 244 -0.83 -17.39 -4.46
CA THR A 244 -0.91 -16.61 -5.71
C THR A 244 0.27 -15.65 -5.76
N LEU A 245 1.07 -15.74 -6.80
CA LEU A 245 2.20 -14.82 -7.00
C LEU A 245 1.70 -13.48 -7.54
N VAL A 246 1.89 -12.43 -6.75
CA VAL A 246 1.53 -11.05 -7.12
C VAL A 246 2.74 -10.15 -7.15
N GLY A 247 3.65 -10.31 -6.20
CA GLY A 247 4.90 -9.56 -6.11
C GLY A 247 6.10 -10.50 -6.16
N PRO A 248 6.95 -10.39 -7.20
CA PRO A 248 8.21 -11.13 -7.25
C PRO A 248 9.13 -10.76 -6.09
N GLY A 249 9.73 -11.77 -5.46
CA GLY A 249 10.54 -11.60 -4.25
C GLY A 249 11.77 -10.72 -4.43
N GLU A 250 12.30 -10.64 -5.62
CA GLU A 250 13.44 -9.76 -5.96
C GLU A 250 13.15 -8.25 -5.80
N LEU A 251 11.86 -7.88 -5.70
CA LEU A 251 11.39 -6.50 -5.51
C LEU A 251 10.88 -6.24 -4.09
N ILE A 252 10.98 -7.23 -3.19
CA ILE A 252 10.57 -7.11 -1.80
C ILE A 252 11.81 -7.21 -0.92
N ASP A 253 12.14 -6.10 -0.28
CA ASP A 253 13.40 -5.94 0.41
C ASP A 253 13.38 -6.39 1.86
N VAL A 254 12.24 -6.15 2.54
CA VAL A 254 12.15 -6.35 4.00
C VAL A 254 10.77 -6.85 4.40
N ILE A 255 10.74 -7.85 5.26
CA ILE A 255 9.55 -8.35 5.92
C ILE A 255 9.69 -8.09 7.42
N VAL A 256 8.76 -7.32 8.00
CA VAL A 256 8.75 -7.00 9.44
C VAL A 256 7.57 -7.70 10.10
N THR A 257 7.88 -8.54 11.07
CA THR A 257 6.87 -9.25 11.88
C THR A 257 7.09 -8.98 13.36
N GLU A 258 6.14 -9.33 14.23
CA GLU A 258 6.34 -9.28 15.67
C GLU A 258 7.42 -10.24 16.18
N ARG A 259 7.92 -11.16 15.32
CA ARG A 259 8.95 -12.15 15.63
C ARG A 259 10.35 -11.75 15.17
N GLY A 260 10.45 -10.74 14.34
CA GLY A 260 11.72 -10.24 13.82
C GLY A 260 11.59 -9.58 12.45
N ILE A 261 12.72 -9.11 11.96
CA ILE A 261 12.87 -8.44 10.67
C ILE A 261 13.72 -9.34 9.77
N ALA A 262 13.13 -9.77 8.65
CA ALA A 262 13.85 -10.47 7.60
C ALA A 262 14.20 -9.50 6.49
N ILE A 263 15.48 -9.41 6.16
CA ILE A 263 16.00 -8.60 5.05
C ILE A 263 16.31 -9.57 3.90
N ASN A 264 15.86 -9.22 2.70
CA ASN A 264 16.13 -10.02 1.52
C ASN A 264 17.66 -10.17 1.33
N PRO A 265 18.19 -11.37 1.15
CA PRO A 265 19.63 -11.60 0.95
C PRO A 265 20.21 -10.86 -0.25
N LEU A 266 19.40 -10.39 -1.19
CA LEU A 266 19.81 -9.56 -2.31
C LEU A 266 20.16 -8.12 -1.91
N ARG A 267 19.89 -7.70 -0.66
CA ARG A 267 20.07 -6.34 -0.14
C ARG A 267 21.23 -6.27 0.87
N ASP A 268 22.43 -6.54 0.37
CA ASP A 268 23.69 -6.40 1.15
C ASP A 268 23.85 -5.00 1.77
N ASP A 269 23.34 -3.98 1.08
CA ASP A 269 23.36 -2.59 1.55
C ASP A 269 22.54 -2.40 2.84
N LEU A 270 21.33 -2.96 2.90
CA LEU A 270 20.48 -2.89 4.08
C LEU A 270 21.01 -3.76 5.22
N LEU A 271 21.53 -4.96 4.90
CA LEU A 271 22.17 -5.83 5.89
C LEU A 271 23.37 -5.13 6.54
N ALA A 272 24.21 -4.45 5.74
CA ALA A 272 25.33 -3.69 6.25
C ALA A 272 24.89 -2.47 7.10
N ALA A 273 23.83 -1.78 6.69
CA ALA A 273 23.34 -0.60 7.38
C ALA A 273 22.83 -0.91 8.81
N VAL A 274 22.21 -2.08 9.01
CA VAL A 274 21.72 -2.48 10.34
C VAL A 274 22.72 -3.29 11.14
N ALA A 275 23.93 -3.53 10.61
CA ALA A 275 24.96 -4.27 11.32
C ALA A 275 25.35 -3.53 12.61
N GLY A 276 25.13 -4.17 13.76
CA GLY A 276 25.41 -3.56 15.07
C GLY A 276 24.24 -2.77 15.69
N SER A 277 23.09 -2.67 15.00
CA SER A 277 21.85 -2.18 15.60
C SER A 277 21.28 -3.21 16.59
N ASP A 278 20.34 -2.78 17.45
CA ASP A 278 19.61 -3.66 18.35
C ASP A 278 18.31 -4.20 17.73
N LEU A 279 18.12 -4.01 16.44
CA LEU A 279 16.97 -4.54 15.70
C LEU A 279 17.03 -6.08 15.67
N PRO A 280 15.89 -6.75 15.85
CA PRO A 280 15.83 -8.22 15.86
C PRO A 280 15.91 -8.79 14.44
N ILE A 281 17.07 -8.64 13.79
CA ILE A 281 17.31 -9.16 12.45
C ILE A 281 17.43 -10.68 12.50
N ARG A 282 16.68 -11.36 11.64
CA ARG A 282 16.64 -12.83 11.56
C ARG A 282 16.46 -13.25 10.09
N SER A 283 16.83 -14.47 9.76
CA SER A 283 16.47 -15.00 8.45
C SER A 283 14.97 -15.29 8.36
N ILE A 284 14.41 -15.27 7.17
CA ILE A 284 12.99 -15.55 6.95
C ILE A 284 12.65 -16.99 7.33
N GLU A 285 13.59 -17.93 7.11
CA GLU A 285 13.47 -19.34 7.47
C GLU A 285 13.40 -19.55 8.97
N GLU A 286 14.20 -18.82 9.75
CA GLU A 286 14.15 -18.87 11.21
C GLU A 286 12.82 -18.37 11.77
N ILE A 287 12.30 -17.25 11.22
CA ILE A 287 10.99 -16.73 11.63
C ILE A 287 9.90 -17.72 11.25
N LYS A 288 9.95 -18.28 10.02
CA LYS A 288 8.98 -19.26 9.56
C LYS A 288 8.98 -20.51 10.44
N ALA A 289 10.15 -21.07 10.75
CA ALA A 289 10.27 -22.28 11.57
C ALA A 289 9.65 -22.08 12.97
N GLU A 290 9.92 -20.92 13.62
CA GLU A 290 9.30 -20.58 14.90
C GLU A 290 7.77 -20.48 14.79
N VAL A 291 7.27 -19.84 13.73
CA VAL A 291 5.83 -19.67 13.52
C VAL A 291 5.15 -21.01 13.26
N ASP A 292 5.74 -21.87 12.43
CA ASP A 292 5.21 -23.23 12.16
C ASP A 292 5.09 -24.06 13.43
N GLU A 293 6.08 -23.99 14.32
CA GLU A 293 6.01 -24.66 15.62
C GLU A 293 4.87 -24.10 16.49
N LEU A 294 4.73 -22.77 16.55
CA LEU A 294 3.71 -22.10 17.37
C LEU A 294 2.28 -22.38 16.92
N VAL A 295 2.04 -22.46 15.62
CA VAL A 295 0.68 -22.62 15.06
C VAL A 295 0.32 -24.08 14.76
N GLY A 296 1.31 -24.96 14.74
CA GLY A 296 1.13 -26.40 14.46
C GLY A 296 1.35 -26.79 13.00
N GLY A 297 2.12 -25.99 12.25
CA GLY A 297 2.53 -26.25 10.88
C GLY A 297 1.81 -25.41 9.84
N GLN A 298 2.17 -25.63 8.58
CA GLN A 298 1.60 -24.93 7.44
C GLN A 298 0.14 -25.32 7.19
N PRO A 299 -0.71 -24.41 6.69
CA PRO A 299 -2.07 -24.74 6.30
C PRO A 299 -2.05 -25.73 5.12
N GLU A 300 -3.07 -26.55 5.06
CA GLU A 300 -3.28 -27.39 3.89
C GLU A 300 -3.53 -26.54 2.65
N LYS A 301 -2.78 -26.79 1.56
CA LYS A 301 -2.95 -26.06 0.30
C LYS A 301 -4.39 -26.18 -0.21
N PRO A 302 -4.96 -25.11 -0.83
CA PRO A 302 -6.31 -25.16 -1.38
C PRO A 302 -6.41 -26.18 -2.51
N ASN A 303 -7.56 -26.84 -2.61
CA ASN A 303 -7.88 -27.71 -3.74
C ASN A 303 -8.31 -26.83 -4.94
N LEU A 304 -7.37 -26.60 -5.87
CA LEU A 304 -7.58 -25.71 -7.01
C LEU A 304 -7.97 -26.49 -8.27
N GLY A 305 -9.06 -26.09 -8.90
CA GLY A 305 -9.49 -26.62 -10.20
C GLY A 305 -8.71 -26.04 -11.38
N GLU A 306 -9.03 -26.50 -12.57
CA GLU A 306 -8.39 -26.02 -13.82
C GLU A 306 -8.94 -24.68 -14.31
N LYS A 307 -10.16 -24.28 -13.87
CA LYS A 307 -10.79 -23.04 -14.32
C LYS A 307 -10.07 -21.84 -13.74
N VAL A 308 -9.51 -21.01 -14.64
CA VAL A 308 -8.96 -19.68 -14.31
C VAL A 308 -10.12 -18.71 -14.05
N VAL A 309 -10.08 -18.04 -12.89
CA VAL A 309 -11.06 -17.04 -12.45
C VAL A 309 -10.54 -15.64 -12.75
N ALA A 310 -9.24 -15.41 -12.54
CA ALA A 310 -8.55 -14.16 -12.86
C ALA A 310 -7.10 -14.43 -13.24
N ALA A 311 -6.56 -13.63 -14.15
CA ALA A 311 -5.12 -13.60 -14.43
C ALA A 311 -4.44 -12.56 -13.55
N ILE A 312 -3.21 -12.82 -13.13
CA ILE A 312 -2.35 -11.87 -12.48
C ILE A 312 -1.38 -11.32 -13.54
N GLU A 313 -1.65 -10.10 -13.95
CA GLU A 313 -0.79 -9.40 -14.90
C GLU A 313 0.25 -8.59 -14.15
N TRP A 314 1.48 -8.65 -14.62
CA TRP A 314 2.55 -7.77 -14.20
C TRP A 314 2.41 -6.39 -14.85
N VAL A 315 3.15 -5.41 -14.36
CA VAL A 315 3.08 -4.00 -14.83
C VAL A 315 3.41 -3.81 -16.32
N ASP A 316 4.05 -4.77 -16.96
CA ASP A 316 4.36 -4.78 -18.40
C ASP A 316 3.33 -5.54 -19.26
N GLY A 317 2.27 -6.06 -18.64
CA GLY A 317 1.21 -6.82 -19.28
C GLY A 317 1.48 -8.33 -19.40
N THR A 318 2.62 -8.83 -18.88
CA THR A 318 2.86 -10.28 -18.83
C THR A 318 2.04 -10.94 -17.73
N VAL A 319 1.48 -12.10 -18.00
CA VAL A 319 0.76 -12.90 -17.01
C VAL A 319 1.80 -13.68 -16.19
N ILE A 320 1.89 -13.38 -14.88
CA ILE A 320 2.84 -14.03 -13.97
C ILE A 320 2.20 -15.15 -13.15
N ASP A 321 0.87 -15.12 -12.95
CA ASP A 321 0.12 -16.16 -12.24
C ASP A 321 -1.38 -16.08 -12.56
N SER A 322 -2.18 -16.94 -11.92
CA SER A 322 -3.63 -16.94 -12.05
C SER A 322 -4.33 -17.35 -10.77
N VAL A 323 -5.46 -16.71 -10.48
CA VAL A 323 -6.41 -17.19 -9.48
C VAL A 323 -7.27 -18.27 -10.11
N ARG A 324 -7.32 -19.44 -9.48
CA ARG A 324 -8.08 -20.59 -9.95
C ARG A 324 -9.32 -20.82 -9.10
N GLN A 325 -10.29 -21.53 -9.67
CA GLN A 325 -11.47 -21.95 -8.95
C GLN A 325 -11.09 -22.85 -7.76
N VAL A 326 -11.56 -22.52 -6.58
CA VAL A 326 -11.45 -23.38 -5.40
C VAL A 326 -12.53 -24.48 -5.49
N LEU A 327 -12.11 -25.72 -5.38
CA LEU A 327 -13.01 -26.88 -5.36
C LEU A 327 -13.29 -27.31 -3.92
N PRO A 328 -14.47 -27.89 -3.64
CA PRO A 328 -14.73 -28.49 -2.34
C PRO A 328 -13.65 -29.53 -1.97
N ARG A 329 -13.32 -29.58 -0.70
CA ARG A 329 -12.53 -30.71 -0.15
C ARG A 329 -13.44 -31.91 -0.03
N GLU A 330 -12.95 -33.07 -0.45
CA GLU A 330 -13.67 -34.34 -0.28
C GLU A 330 -13.76 -34.79 1.18
#